data_f72ffc45d4ef1f2209c54e89dea73fd6
#
_entry.id   f72ffc45d4ef1f2209c54e89dea73fd6
#
_cell.length_a   1.000
_cell.length_b   1.000
_cell.length_c   1.000
_cell.angle_alpha   90.00
_cell.angle_beta   90.00
_cell.angle_gamma   90.00
#
_symmetry.space_group_name_H-M   'P 1'
#
loop_
_entity.id
_entity.type
_entity.pdbx_description
1 polymer ?
#
loop_
_entity_poly.entity_id
_entity_poly.type
_entity_poly.pdbx_seq_one_letter_code
_entity_poly.pdbx_strand_id
1 'polypeptide(L)'
;MPTPIQSGLFLGLLAIFTTAVRSETVIVNLEEPNTDGFYTGISNLRGWAVAESGIAAIEIDVDGTYAFDVPMGGARGDVAKVYPDFPDSDTSGFSMAYNYKGLPPGEYVFTARAISEDGGVATQSATVKVDRFISSYIGDNSEVDTSTVSELSLIHI
;
A
#
# COMPACT_ATOMS: atom_id res chain seq x y z
N MET A 1 -11.62 -41.58 71.44
CA MET A 1 -11.31 -40.14 71.25
C MET A 1 -10.90 -39.93 69.78
N PRO A 2 -11.71 -39.26 68.97
CA PRO A 2 -11.36 -39.00 67.59
C PRO A 2 -10.61 -37.65 67.46
N THR A 3 -9.53 -37.64 66.73
CA THR A 3 -8.71 -36.48 66.37
C THR A 3 -9.40 -35.63 65.33
N PRO A 4 -9.34 -34.28 65.37
CA PRO A 4 -9.93 -33.41 64.38
C PRO A 4 -9.07 -33.32 63.12
N ILE A 5 -9.71 -33.45 61.97
CA ILE A 5 -9.16 -33.20 60.63
C ILE A 5 -9.08 -31.68 60.41
N GLN A 6 -7.86 -31.14 60.26
CA GLN A 6 -7.66 -29.75 59.85
C GLN A 6 -7.85 -29.65 58.36
N SER A 7 -8.94 -28.99 57.93
CA SER A 7 -9.16 -28.57 56.55
C SER A 7 -8.32 -27.33 56.27
N GLY A 8 -7.19 -27.49 55.56
CA GLY A 8 -6.40 -26.40 55.04
C GLY A 8 -7.10 -25.77 53.84
N LEU A 9 -7.55 -24.54 54.02
CA LEU A 9 -8.11 -23.71 52.93
C LEU A 9 -6.95 -23.16 52.08
N PHE A 10 -6.70 -23.77 50.91
CA PHE A 10 -5.75 -23.24 49.93
C PHE A 10 -6.42 -22.06 49.20
N LEU A 11 -6.09 -20.85 49.60
CA LEU A 11 -6.48 -19.64 48.90
C LEU A 11 -5.53 -19.43 47.68
N GLY A 12 -5.94 -19.94 46.51
CA GLY A 12 -5.20 -19.73 45.27
C GLY A 12 -5.26 -18.26 44.83
N LEU A 13 -4.15 -17.56 44.92
CA LEU A 13 -4.00 -16.21 44.41
C LEU A 13 -3.98 -16.25 42.87
N LEU A 14 -5.11 -15.96 42.24
CA LEU A 14 -5.20 -15.79 40.79
C LEU A 14 -4.57 -14.42 40.41
N ALA A 15 -3.33 -14.43 39.98
CA ALA A 15 -2.68 -13.25 39.43
C ALA A 15 -3.27 -12.93 38.04
N ILE A 16 -4.14 -11.93 37.97
CA ILE A 16 -4.63 -11.38 36.70
C ILE A 16 -3.51 -10.51 36.10
N PHE A 17 -2.77 -11.06 35.14
CA PHE A 17 -1.86 -10.27 34.32
C PHE A 17 -2.69 -9.42 33.33
N THR A 18 -2.95 -8.17 33.68
CA THR A 18 -3.42 -7.19 32.70
C THR A 18 -2.24 -6.81 31.79
N THR A 19 -2.16 -7.40 30.61
CA THR A 19 -1.29 -6.90 29.55
C THR A 19 -1.88 -5.58 29.07
N ALA A 20 -1.18 -4.48 29.34
CA ALA A 20 -1.51 -3.20 28.72
C ALA A 20 -1.30 -3.36 27.21
N VAL A 21 -2.37 -3.33 26.43
CA VAL A 21 -2.31 -3.22 24.97
C VAL A 21 -1.75 -1.84 24.66
N ARG A 22 -0.44 -1.77 24.33
CA ARG A 22 0.18 -0.55 23.83
C ARG A 22 -0.31 -0.38 22.39
N SER A 23 -0.97 0.73 22.12
CA SER A 23 -1.31 1.09 20.75
C SER A 23 -0.02 1.44 20.04
N GLU A 24 0.35 0.65 19.03
CA GLU A 24 1.50 0.89 18.19
C GLU A 24 1.23 2.04 17.23
N THR A 25 2.24 2.86 16.96
CA THR A 25 2.15 3.92 15.95
C THR A 25 2.50 3.36 14.59
N VAL A 26 1.53 3.35 13.67
CA VAL A 26 1.71 3.02 12.25
C VAL A 26 1.29 4.24 11.43
N ILE A 27 2.11 4.62 10.45
CA ILE A 27 1.86 5.76 9.56
C ILE A 27 2.00 5.28 8.13
N VAL A 28 1.03 5.61 7.29
CA VAL A 28 1.06 5.32 5.84
C VAL A 28 0.72 6.58 5.06
N ASN A 29 1.40 6.78 3.94
CA ASN A 29 1.11 7.84 3.00
C ASN A 29 1.06 7.29 1.57
N LEU A 30 -0.12 7.34 0.95
CA LEU A 30 -0.35 7.00 -0.45
C LEU A 30 -0.14 8.27 -1.28
N GLU A 31 0.98 8.33 -2.03
CA GLU A 31 1.33 9.49 -2.85
C GLU A 31 0.70 9.41 -4.25
N GLU A 32 0.62 8.21 -4.81
CA GLU A 32 -0.06 7.90 -6.05
C GLU A 32 -0.80 6.56 -5.91
N PRO A 33 -2.08 6.49 -6.36
CA PRO A 33 -2.84 7.54 -7.05
C PRO A 33 -3.25 8.69 -6.12
N ASN A 34 -3.35 9.91 -6.70
CA ASN A 34 -3.83 11.09 -5.98
C ASN A 34 -5.36 11.14 -5.99
N THR A 35 -5.94 11.65 -4.90
CA THR A 35 -7.38 11.95 -4.85
C THR A 35 -7.76 12.92 -5.97
N ASP A 36 -8.92 12.68 -6.59
CA ASP A 36 -9.42 13.36 -7.79
C ASP A 36 -8.54 13.21 -9.04
N GLY A 37 -7.53 12.32 -8.98
CA GLY A 37 -6.66 12.00 -10.10
C GLY A 37 -7.41 11.28 -11.22
N PHE A 38 -6.97 11.54 -12.47
CA PHE A 38 -7.48 10.90 -13.67
C PHE A 38 -6.44 9.92 -14.20
N TYR A 39 -6.80 8.64 -14.31
CA TYR A 39 -5.85 7.59 -14.68
C TYR A 39 -6.34 6.82 -15.90
N THR A 40 -5.38 6.52 -16.78
CA THR A 40 -5.60 5.70 -17.97
C THR A 40 -4.33 4.93 -18.31
N GLY A 41 -4.44 3.68 -18.72
CA GLY A 41 -3.27 2.86 -19.03
C GLY A 41 -2.47 2.45 -17.80
N ILE A 42 -1.13 2.51 -17.89
CA ILE A 42 -0.21 2.15 -16.81
C ILE A 42 0.30 3.43 -16.16
N SER A 43 0.21 3.51 -14.83
CA SER A 43 0.77 4.59 -14.03
C SER A 43 1.37 4.04 -12.74
N ASN A 44 2.04 4.89 -11.96
CA ASN A 44 2.59 4.50 -10.69
C ASN A 44 1.48 4.28 -9.65
N LEU A 45 1.74 3.34 -8.75
CA LEU A 45 1.11 3.24 -7.45
C LEU A 45 2.26 3.25 -6.45
N ARG A 46 2.33 4.28 -5.59
CA ARG A 46 3.45 4.48 -4.68
C ARG A 46 3.11 5.28 -3.44
N GLY A 47 3.96 5.14 -2.45
CA GLY A 47 3.89 5.86 -1.20
C GLY A 47 5.01 5.45 -0.26
N TRP A 48 4.77 5.64 1.03
CA TRP A 48 5.68 5.18 2.09
C TRP A 48 4.89 4.82 3.35
N ALA A 49 5.49 3.98 4.19
CA ALA A 49 4.92 3.63 5.48
C ALA A 49 6.02 3.37 6.50
N VAL A 50 5.75 3.73 7.76
CA VAL A 50 6.62 3.45 8.91
C VAL A 50 5.81 2.98 10.11
N ALA A 51 6.39 2.14 10.95
CA ALA A 51 5.79 1.68 12.20
C ALA A 51 6.87 1.51 13.29
N GLU A 52 6.48 1.60 14.56
CA GLU A 52 7.42 1.43 15.70
C GLU A 52 8.08 0.06 15.69
N SER A 53 7.38 -0.99 15.26
CA SER A 53 7.92 -2.36 15.13
C SER A 53 8.51 -2.69 13.76
N GLY A 54 8.35 -1.80 12.77
CA GLY A 54 8.64 -2.05 11.36
C GLY A 54 7.38 -2.43 10.58
N ILE A 55 7.47 -2.41 9.24
CA ILE A 55 6.36 -2.73 8.34
C ILE A 55 6.52 -4.16 7.81
N ALA A 56 5.52 -4.99 8.05
CA ALA A 56 5.45 -6.37 7.56
C ALA A 56 4.90 -6.45 6.12
N ALA A 57 3.87 -5.66 5.80
CA ALA A 57 3.24 -5.68 4.48
C ALA A 57 2.55 -4.36 4.13
N ILE A 58 2.47 -4.08 2.83
CA ILE A 58 1.61 -3.04 2.25
C ILE A 58 0.62 -3.73 1.32
N GLU A 59 -0.65 -3.58 1.62
CA GLU A 59 -1.75 -4.13 0.83
C GLU A 59 -2.55 -3.00 0.20
N ILE A 60 -3.09 -3.24 -0.99
CA ILE A 60 -4.02 -2.33 -1.66
C ILE A 60 -5.39 -2.98 -1.72
N ASP A 61 -6.37 -2.23 -1.24
CA ASP A 61 -7.78 -2.52 -1.47
C ASP A 61 -8.31 -1.60 -2.58
N VAL A 62 -9.17 -2.13 -3.44
CA VAL A 62 -9.93 -1.36 -4.43
C VAL A 62 -11.42 -1.50 -4.08
N ASP A 63 -12.09 -0.38 -3.84
CA ASP A 63 -13.48 -0.31 -3.38
C ASP A 63 -13.74 -1.20 -2.13
N GLY A 64 -12.76 -1.20 -1.21
CA GLY A 64 -12.84 -1.96 0.04
C GLY A 64 -12.61 -3.46 -0.08
N THR A 65 -12.20 -3.93 -1.26
CA THR A 65 -11.84 -5.33 -1.49
C THR A 65 -10.33 -5.44 -1.70
N TYR A 66 -9.68 -6.36 -0.97
CA TYR A 66 -8.27 -6.67 -1.17
C TYR A 66 -7.98 -7.00 -2.64
N ALA A 67 -6.97 -6.36 -3.19
CA ALA A 67 -6.57 -6.53 -4.57
C ALA A 67 -5.19 -7.18 -4.71
N PHE A 68 -4.16 -6.66 -4.02
CA PHE A 68 -2.77 -7.16 -4.11
C PHE A 68 -1.85 -6.52 -3.06
N ASP A 69 -0.66 -7.13 -2.89
CA ASP A 69 0.45 -6.60 -2.11
C ASP A 69 1.36 -5.73 -2.97
N VAL A 70 1.97 -4.70 -2.37
CA VAL A 70 2.91 -3.80 -3.03
C VAL A 70 4.33 -4.04 -2.51
N PRO A 71 5.34 -4.18 -3.40
CA PRO A 71 6.73 -4.29 -3.01
C PRO A 71 7.20 -3.06 -2.22
N MET A 72 7.96 -3.30 -1.15
CA MET A 72 8.58 -2.30 -0.28
C MET A 72 10.10 -2.24 -0.49
N GLY A 73 10.75 -1.30 0.19
CA GLY A 73 12.21 -1.16 0.18
C GLY A 73 12.72 -0.01 -0.69
N GLY A 74 11.81 0.85 -1.17
CA GLY A 74 12.19 2.07 -1.90
C GLY A 74 12.88 3.08 -1.01
N ALA A 75 14.00 3.68 -1.49
CA ALA A 75 14.75 4.68 -0.72
C ALA A 75 13.95 5.95 -0.44
N ARG A 76 13.87 6.35 0.85
CA ARG A 76 13.10 7.51 1.35
C ARG A 76 13.90 8.31 2.38
N GLY A 77 15.01 8.88 1.95
CA GLY A 77 15.83 9.77 2.80
C GLY A 77 15.09 11.01 3.33
N ASP A 78 13.97 11.38 2.73
CA ASP A 78 13.06 12.42 3.22
C ASP A 78 12.26 11.93 4.44
N VAL A 79 11.74 10.70 4.39
CA VAL A 79 11.01 10.07 5.51
C VAL A 79 11.94 9.83 6.69
N ALA A 80 13.15 9.32 6.46
CA ALA A 80 14.16 9.09 7.49
C ALA A 80 14.55 10.36 8.28
N LYS A 81 14.49 11.53 7.64
CA LYS A 81 14.75 12.81 8.33
C LYS A 81 13.62 13.22 9.28
N VAL A 82 12.39 12.83 8.98
CA VAL A 82 11.19 13.16 9.78
C VAL A 82 10.94 12.10 10.84
N TYR A 83 11.24 10.84 10.53
CA TYR A 83 10.99 9.67 11.38
C TYR A 83 12.27 8.86 11.62
N PRO A 84 13.34 9.46 12.19
CA PRO A 84 14.64 8.80 12.34
C PRO A 84 14.61 7.61 13.32
N ASP A 85 13.66 7.59 14.24
CA ASP A 85 13.54 6.57 15.28
C ASP A 85 12.72 5.35 14.84
N PHE A 86 12.10 5.39 13.63
CA PHE A 86 11.34 4.27 13.09
C PHE A 86 12.26 3.32 12.31
N PRO A 87 12.16 2.00 12.53
CA PRO A 87 12.91 1.02 11.76
C PRO A 87 12.72 1.22 10.24
N ASP A 88 13.81 1.06 9.49
CA ASP A 88 13.81 1.08 8.02
C ASP A 88 13.15 2.32 7.37
N SER A 89 13.11 3.45 8.09
CA SER A 89 12.49 4.68 7.60
C SER A 89 13.17 5.23 6.34
N ASP A 90 14.47 4.94 6.13
CA ASP A 90 15.24 5.30 4.94
C ASP A 90 14.91 4.43 3.70
N THR A 91 14.29 3.28 3.91
CA THR A 91 13.82 2.34 2.87
C THR A 91 12.32 2.09 2.95
N SER A 92 11.58 3.02 3.53
CA SER A 92 10.14 2.92 3.82
C SER A 92 9.21 3.06 2.61
N GLY A 93 9.78 3.31 1.41
CA GLY A 93 9.01 3.48 0.19
C GLY A 93 8.41 2.17 -0.32
N PHE A 94 7.19 2.25 -0.83
CA PHE A 94 6.57 1.18 -1.61
C PHE A 94 6.19 1.70 -2.99
N SER A 95 6.33 0.87 -4.04
CA SER A 95 5.93 1.26 -5.39
C SER A 95 5.77 0.09 -6.34
N MET A 96 4.84 0.26 -7.29
CA MET A 96 4.70 -0.61 -8.45
C MET A 96 4.07 0.13 -9.62
N ALA A 97 4.24 -0.40 -10.83
CA ALA A 97 3.45 0.00 -11.99
C ALA A 97 2.09 -0.71 -11.94
N TYR A 98 1.01 0.06 -11.91
CA TYR A 98 -0.35 -0.48 -11.91
C TYR A 98 -1.06 -0.19 -13.23
N ASN A 99 -1.75 -1.21 -13.78
CA ASN A 99 -2.48 -1.08 -15.03
C ASN A 99 -3.95 -0.73 -14.78
N TYR A 100 -4.25 0.56 -14.70
CA TYR A 100 -5.61 1.08 -14.52
C TYR A 100 -6.56 0.69 -15.66
N LYS A 101 -6.03 0.37 -16.87
CA LYS A 101 -6.84 -0.09 -17.99
C LYS A 101 -7.56 -1.42 -17.71
N GLY A 102 -7.10 -2.18 -16.72
CA GLY A 102 -7.77 -3.40 -16.26
C GLY A 102 -9.14 -3.14 -15.60
N LEU A 103 -9.35 -1.92 -15.09
CA LEU A 103 -10.63 -1.49 -14.51
C LEU A 103 -11.55 -0.92 -15.59
N PRO A 104 -12.88 -1.15 -15.54
CA PRO A 104 -13.84 -0.42 -16.34
C PRO A 104 -13.74 1.11 -16.12
N PRO A 105 -14.17 1.95 -17.07
CA PRO A 105 -14.29 3.39 -16.80
C PRO A 105 -15.24 3.64 -15.63
N GLY A 106 -14.80 4.49 -14.67
CA GLY A 106 -15.56 4.75 -13.46
C GLY A 106 -14.72 5.44 -12.37
N GLU A 107 -15.34 5.61 -11.22
CA GLU A 107 -14.72 6.12 -10.00
C GLU A 107 -14.37 4.94 -9.09
N TYR A 108 -13.17 4.96 -8.49
CA TYR A 108 -12.66 3.90 -7.63
C TYR A 108 -11.97 4.48 -6.40
N VAL A 109 -12.08 3.79 -5.28
CA VAL A 109 -11.36 4.12 -4.05
C VAL A 109 -10.20 3.14 -3.89
N PHE A 110 -8.97 3.65 -4.03
CA PHE A 110 -7.77 2.91 -3.70
C PHE A 110 -7.38 3.17 -2.26
N THR A 111 -7.20 2.13 -1.47
CA THR A 111 -6.80 2.23 -0.06
C THR A 111 -5.48 1.47 0.13
N ALA A 112 -4.43 2.20 0.50
CA ALA A 112 -3.21 1.58 0.99
C ALA A 112 -3.38 1.22 2.47
N ARG A 113 -3.10 -0.02 2.81
CA ARG A 113 -3.14 -0.57 4.15
C ARG A 113 -1.75 -1.03 4.55
N ALA A 114 -1.12 -0.32 5.47
CA ALA A 114 0.16 -0.70 6.05
C ALA A 114 -0.07 -1.57 7.29
N ILE A 115 0.58 -2.71 7.33
CA ILE A 115 0.53 -3.67 8.43
C ILE A 115 1.91 -3.73 9.07
N SER A 116 2.00 -3.48 10.36
CA SER A 116 3.25 -3.55 11.11
C SER A 116 3.58 -4.98 11.54
N GLU A 117 4.82 -5.22 11.95
CA GLU A 117 5.29 -6.51 12.47
C GLU A 117 4.52 -6.96 13.72
N ASP A 118 4.05 -6.03 14.55
CA ASP A 118 3.24 -6.30 15.73
C ASP A 118 1.73 -6.38 15.43
N GLY A 119 1.33 -6.28 14.16
CA GLY A 119 -0.05 -6.41 13.69
C GLY A 119 -0.87 -5.11 13.80
N GLY A 120 -0.25 -3.96 14.07
CA GLY A 120 -0.87 -2.65 13.95
C GLY A 120 -1.22 -2.36 12.48
N VAL A 121 -2.29 -1.58 12.24
CA VAL A 121 -2.74 -1.26 10.89
C VAL A 121 -3.03 0.23 10.77
N ALA A 122 -2.52 0.84 9.68
CA ALA A 122 -2.92 2.17 9.25
C ALA A 122 -3.38 2.14 7.80
N THR A 123 -4.30 3.04 7.44
CA THR A 123 -4.84 3.11 6.08
C THR A 123 -4.89 4.54 5.58
N GLN A 124 -4.68 4.70 4.26
CA GLN A 124 -4.96 5.94 3.56
C GLN A 124 -5.59 5.64 2.21
N SER A 125 -6.63 6.39 1.88
CA SER A 125 -7.41 6.20 0.66
C SER A 125 -7.30 7.38 -0.29
N ALA A 126 -7.41 7.08 -1.59
CA ALA A 126 -7.53 8.08 -2.65
C ALA A 126 -8.69 7.66 -3.58
N THR A 127 -9.61 8.60 -3.84
CA THR A 127 -10.65 8.41 -4.85
C THR A 127 -10.14 8.87 -6.19
N VAL A 128 -10.21 8.01 -7.21
CA VAL A 128 -9.66 8.27 -8.53
C VAL A 128 -10.68 8.00 -9.61
N LYS A 129 -10.52 8.67 -10.75
CA LYS A 129 -11.32 8.43 -11.94
C LYS A 129 -10.49 7.67 -12.96
N VAL A 130 -10.99 6.51 -13.35
CA VAL A 130 -10.41 5.68 -14.42
C VAL A 130 -11.21 5.89 -15.70
N ASP A 131 -10.51 6.12 -16.81
CA ASP A 131 -11.14 6.22 -18.12
C ASP A 131 -10.28 5.51 -19.18
N ARG A 132 -10.84 5.34 -20.36
CA ARG A 132 -10.16 4.75 -21.51
C ARG A 132 -10.07 5.78 -22.62
N PHE A 133 -8.93 5.84 -23.27
CA PHE A 133 -8.87 6.51 -24.58
C PHE A 133 -9.77 5.75 -25.56
N ILE A 134 -10.89 6.36 -25.92
CA ILE A 134 -11.86 5.77 -26.87
C ILE A 134 -11.52 6.20 -28.30
N SER A 135 -10.81 7.33 -28.47
CA SER A 135 -10.37 7.79 -29.80
C SER A 135 -9.06 7.12 -30.21
N SER A 136 -9.04 6.55 -31.43
CA SER A 136 -7.76 6.16 -32.03
C SER A 136 -6.87 7.42 -32.12
N TYR A 137 -5.59 7.27 -31.77
CA TYR A 137 -4.59 8.34 -31.87
C TYR A 137 -4.48 8.87 -33.31
N ILE A 138 -4.78 8.00 -34.27
CA ILE A 138 -4.92 8.32 -35.70
C ILE A 138 -6.43 8.35 -35.99
N GLY A 139 -6.99 9.52 -36.28
CA GLY A 139 -8.39 9.64 -36.68
C GLY A 139 -8.64 8.82 -37.96
N ASP A 140 -9.84 8.26 -38.09
CA ASP A 140 -10.22 7.42 -39.24
C ASP A 140 -10.01 8.09 -40.61
N ASN A 141 -9.82 9.42 -40.65
CA ASN A 141 -9.55 10.23 -41.85
C ASN A 141 -8.13 10.81 -41.90
N SER A 142 -7.21 10.41 -41.03
CA SER A 142 -5.83 10.82 -41.11
C SER A 142 -5.13 9.99 -42.18
N GLU A 143 -4.94 10.58 -43.34
CA GLU A 143 -4.05 10.06 -44.35
C GLU A 143 -2.62 10.19 -43.85
N VAL A 144 -2.01 9.07 -43.47
CA VAL A 144 -0.59 9.04 -43.10
C VAL A 144 0.19 9.10 -44.41
N ASP A 145 0.70 10.28 -44.77
CA ASP A 145 1.61 10.44 -45.91
C ASP A 145 2.91 9.67 -45.62
N THR A 146 3.02 8.50 -46.16
CA THR A 146 4.23 7.66 -46.08
C THR A 146 5.22 7.98 -47.22
N SER A 147 4.91 8.91 -48.10
CA SER A 147 5.75 9.21 -49.25
C SER A 147 7.12 9.84 -48.89
N THR A 148 7.21 10.42 -47.67
CA THR A 148 8.46 11.00 -47.14
C THR A 148 9.27 10.01 -46.30
N VAL A 149 8.75 8.79 -46.04
CA VAL A 149 9.49 7.74 -45.36
C VAL A 149 10.38 7.01 -46.35
N SER A 150 11.40 7.71 -46.85
CA SER A 150 12.47 7.08 -47.59
C SER A 150 13.35 6.30 -46.60
N GLU A 151 13.26 4.99 -46.67
CA GLU A 151 14.16 4.03 -46.02
C GLU A 151 14.42 4.33 -44.51
N LEU A 152 13.61 3.76 -43.65
CA LEU A 152 14.09 3.40 -42.33
C LEU A 152 15.24 2.40 -42.53
N SER A 153 16.47 2.93 -42.53
CA SER A 153 17.66 2.13 -42.47
C SER A 153 17.52 1.14 -41.34
N LEU A 154 17.40 -0.14 -41.67
CA LEU A 154 17.51 -1.23 -40.73
C LEU A 154 18.93 -1.17 -40.16
N ILE A 155 19.08 -0.52 -39.00
CA ILE A 155 20.31 -0.63 -38.22
C ILE A 155 20.32 -2.07 -37.74
N HIS A 156 21.04 -2.92 -38.39
CA HIS A 156 21.41 -4.23 -37.90
C HIS A 156 22.42 -4.00 -36.78
N ILE A 157 22.00 -4.26 -35.57
CA ILE A 157 22.89 -4.44 -34.42
C ILE A 157 23.29 -5.90 -34.37
#